data_1832fa2fb524d2cd668f10c9dc37ae47
#
_entry.id   1832fa2fb524d2cd668f10c9dc37ae47
#
_cell.length_a   1.000
_cell.length_b   1.000
_cell.length_c   1.000
_cell.angle_alpha   90.00
_cell.angle_beta   90.00
_cell.angle_gamma   90.00
#
_symmetry.space_group_name_H-M   'P 1'
#
loop_
_entity.id
_entity.type
_entity.pdbx_description
1 polymer ?
#
loop_
_entity_poly.entity_id
_entity_poly.type
_entity_poly.pdbx_seq_one_letter_code
_entity_poly.pdbx_strand_id
1 'polypeptide(L)'
;MPTPKKGARLGGSPAHQKLILSNLAKQLIEHRAVTTTEAKAKVLRPYMEKLITKAKRGDMHARRTVLKKVPSKDAVYTLFDEIVPAMDPERRGGYTRLVRVGN
;
A
#
# COMPACT_ATOMS: atom_id res chain seq x y z
N MET A 1 26.89 -11.87 14.43
CA MET A 1 25.64 -12.32 15.03
C MET A 1 24.46 -11.77 14.27
N PRO A 2 23.53 -12.61 13.88
CA PRO A 2 22.40 -12.12 13.11
C PRO A 2 21.49 -11.23 13.95
N THR A 3 21.11 -10.14 13.36
CA THR A 3 20.17 -9.23 13.99
C THR A 3 18.77 -9.87 13.98
N PRO A 4 18.03 -9.79 15.07
CA PRO A 4 16.66 -10.27 15.06
C PRO A 4 15.86 -9.58 13.98
N LYS A 5 15.05 -10.34 13.31
CA LYS A 5 14.20 -9.79 12.26
C LYS A 5 13.09 -8.97 12.84
N LYS A 6 12.90 -7.82 12.27
CA LYS A 6 11.80 -6.94 12.65
C LYS A 6 10.72 -7.04 11.58
N GLY A 7 9.54 -7.39 11.98
CA GLY A 7 8.41 -7.51 11.09
C GLY A 7 8.31 -8.86 10.41
N ALA A 8 7.27 -9.04 9.65
CA ALA A 8 6.96 -10.29 8.98
C ALA A 8 7.76 -10.41 7.69
N ARG A 9 8.18 -11.62 7.37
CA ARG A 9 8.76 -11.94 6.09
C ARG A 9 7.71 -12.63 5.23
N LEU A 10 7.68 -12.24 3.97
CA LEU A 10 6.74 -12.81 3.01
C LEU A 10 7.41 -13.86 2.12
N GLY A 11 8.54 -14.40 2.59
CA GLY A 11 9.34 -15.34 1.83
C GLY A 11 10.26 -14.62 0.86
N GLY A 12 11.36 -15.27 0.49
CA GLY A 12 12.30 -14.72 -0.47
C GLY A 12 13.13 -13.56 0.04
N SER A 13 13.81 -12.91 -0.88
CA SER A 13 14.69 -11.77 -0.59
C SER A 13 13.91 -10.50 -0.28
N PRO A 14 14.58 -9.50 0.31
CA PRO A 14 13.94 -8.19 0.50
C PRO A 14 13.41 -7.57 -0.78
N ALA A 15 14.11 -7.76 -1.90
CA ALA A 15 13.63 -7.27 -3.19
C ALA A 15 12.35 -7.97 -3.61
N HIS A 16 12.25 -9.26 -3.37
CA HIS A 16 11.05 -10.02 -3.69
C HIS A 16 9.87 -9.58 -2.82
N GLN A 17 10.13 -9.31 -1.54
CA GLN A 17 9.08 -8.81 -0.64
C GLN A 17 8.56 -7.45 -1.09
N LYS A 18 9.44 -6.56 -1.53
CA LYS A 18 9.03 -5.26 -2.06
C LYS A 18 8.18 -5.42 -3.31
N LEU A 19 8.53 -6.37 -4.17
CA LEU A 19 7.75 -6.63 -5.38
C LEU A 19 6.35 -7.14 -5.05
N ILE A 20 6.25 -8.06 -4.08
CA ILE A 20 4.95 -8.57 -3.63
C ILE A 20 4.08 -7.41 -3.13
N LEU A 21 4.62 -6.58 -2.25
CA LEU A 21 3.87 -5.46 -1.68
C LEU A 21 3.48 -4.43 -2.75
N SER A 22 4.40 -4.13 -3.66
CA SER A 22 4.13 -3.21 -4.75
C SER A 22 2.98 -3.69 -5.62
N ASN A 23 2.99 -4.98 -5.98
CA ASN A 23 1.94 -5.56 -6.82
C ASN A 23 0.59 -5.59 -6.11
N LEU A 24 0.58 -5.95 -4.82
CA LEU A 24 -0.65 -5.96 -4.03
C LEU A 24 -1.21 -4.55 -3.87
N ALA A 25 -0.34 -3.57 -3.63
CA ALA A 25 -0.76 -2.17 -3.51
C ALA A 25 -1.36 -1.68 -4.81
N LYS A 26 -0.75 -2.02 -5.94
CA LYS A 26 -1.26 -1.65 -7.26
C LYS A 26 -2.66 -2.22 -7.48
N GLN A 27 -2.85 -3.51 -7.17
CA GLN A 27 -4.15 -4.14 -7.32
C GLN A 27 -5.20 -3.51 -6.41
N LEU A 28 -4.81 -3.20 -5.17
CA LEU A 28 -5.72 -2.56 -4.22
C LEU A 28 -6.16 -1.19 -4.71
N ILE A 29 -5.24 -0.42 -5.27
CA ILE A 29 -5.57 0.89 -5.84
C ILE A 29 -6.49 0.74 -7.04
N GLU A 30 -6.18 -0.18 -7.95
CA GLU A 30 -6.95 -0.34 -9.18
C GLU A 30 -8.35 -0.88 -8.94
N HIS A 31 -8.49 -1.81 -8.00
CA HIS A 31 -9.76 -2.52 -7.79
C HIS A 31 -10.45 -2.16 -6.49
N ARG A 32 -9.85 -1.30 -5.66
CA ARG A 32 -10.35 -0.89 -4.35
C ARG A 32 -10.39 -2.02 -3.33
N ALA A 33 -10.05 -3.24 -3.72
CA ALA A 33 -10.01 -4.39 -2.83
C ALA A 33 -9.05 -5.43 -3.41
N VAL A 34 -8.45 -6.22 -2.54
CA VAL A 34 -7.59 -7.32 -2.96
C VAL A 34 -7.75 -8.45 -1.96
N THR A 35 -7.77 -9.69 -2.45
CA THR A 35 -7.80 -10.87 -1.61
C THR A 35 -6.42 -11.50 -1.60
N THR A 36 -5.89 -11.74 -0.41
CA THR A 36 -4.56 -12.29 -0.24
C THR A 36 -4.48 -13.06 1.07
N THR A 37 -3.31 -13.60 1.40
CA THR A 37 -3.12 -14.29 2.66
C THR A 37 -3.16 -13.31 3.82
N GLU A 38 -3.48 -13.82 5.01
CA GLU A 38 -3.52 -12.98 6.21
C GLU A 38 -2.17 -12.33 6.49
N ALA A 39 -1.09 -13.10 6.33
CA ALA A 39 0.26 -12.58 6.57
C ALA A 39 0.58 -11.41 5.64
N LYS A 40 0.28 -11.55 4.35
CA LYS A 40 0.51 -10.48 3.39
C LYS A 40 -0.39 -9.28 3.65
N ALA A 41 -1.64 -9.52 4.02
CA ALA A 41 -2.57 -8.44 4.31
C ALA A 41 -2.11 -7.62 5.51
N LYS A 42 -1.57 -8.27 6.54
CA LYS A 42 -1.09 -7.57 7.73
C LYS A 42 0.12 -6.69 7.44
N VAL A 43 0.95 -7.06 6.47
CA VAL A 43 2.08 -6.24 6.05
C VAL A 43 1.65 -5.16 5.07
N LEU A 44 0.71 -5.49 4.21
CA LEU A 44 0.20 -4.55 3.19
C LEU A 44 -0.52 -3.37 3.83
N ARG A 45 -1.28 -3.58 4.88
CA ARG A 45 -2.09 -2.53 5.49
C ARG A 45 -1.28 -1.30 5.91
N PRO A 46 -0.23 -1.43 6.75
CA PRO A 46 0.57 -0.26 7.10
C PRO A 46 1.30 0.34 5.90
N TYR A 47 1.67 -0.49 4.93
CA TYR A 47 2.29 -0.04 3.71
C TYR A 47 1.35 0.90 2.94
N MET A 48 0.10 0.48 2.76
CA MET A 48 -0.91 1.30 2.08
C MET A 48 -1.27 2.55 2.86
N GLU A 49 -1.36 2.46 4.21
CA GLU A 49 -1.67 3.62 5.03
C GLU A 49 -0.64 4.72 4.81
N LYS A 50 0.63 4.36 4.74
CA LYS A 50 1.70 5.33 4.47
C LYS A 50 1.59 5.94 3.07
N LEU A 51 1.28 5.12 2.08
CA LEU A 51 1.11 5.61 0.72
C LEU A 51 -0.05 6.59 0.62
N ILE A 52 -1.17 6.29 1.26
CA ILE A 52 -2.34 7.17 1.25
C ILE A 52 -2.03 8.47 1.99
N THR A 53 -1.33 8.40 3.12
CA THR A 53 -0.92 9.60 3.85
C THR A 53 -0.08 10.52 2.97
N LYS A 54 0.87 9.96 2.22
CA LYS A 54 1.67 10.74 1.28
C LYS A 54 0.83 11.31 0.15
N ALA A 55 -0.10 10.52 -0.36
CA ALA A 55 -0.99 10.97 -1.44
C ALA A 55 -1.87 12.11 -1.00
N LYS A 56 -2.30 12.14 0.25
CA LYS A 56 -3.10 13.23 0.80
C LYS A 56 -2.32 14.54 0.86
N ARG A 57 -1.00 14.49 0.96
CA ARG A 57 -0.18 15.70 0.85
C ARG A 57 -0.26 16.30 -0.55
N GLY A 58 -0.32 15.45 -1.56
CA GLY A 58 -0.60 15.86 -2.93
C GLY A 58 0.50 16.59 -3.67
N ASP A 59 1.66 16.81 -3.05
CA ASP A 59 2.73 17.54 -3.72
C ASP A 59 3.52 16.64 -4.67
N MET A 60 4.37 17.26 -5.49
CA MET A 60 5.16 16.55 -6.47
C MET A 60 6.12 15.55 -5.84
N HIS A 61 6.70 15.91 -4.70
CA HIS A 61 7.61 15.02 -3.98
C HIS A 61 6.87 13.76 -3.49
N ALA A 62 5.67 13.94 -2.95
CA ALA A 62 4.86 12.81 -2.49
C ALA A 62 4.51 11.88 -3.66
N ARG A 63 4.14 12.47 -4.81
CA ARG A 63 3.80 11.68 -6.00
C ARG A 63 5.00 10.87 -6.47
N ARG A 64 6.19 11.46 -6.49
CA ARG A 64 7.42 10.76 -6.88
C ARG A 64 7.75 9.64 -5.89
N THR A 65 7.56 9.89 -4.60
CA THR A 65 7.82 8.88 -3.57
C THR A 65 6.89 7.67 -3.73
N VAL A 66 5.61 7.93 -3.96
CA VAL A 66 4.64 6.85 -4.18
C VAL A 66 4.97 6.08 -5.45
N LEU A 67 5.36 6.77 -6.52
CA LEU A 67 5.71 6.13 -7.78
C LEU A 67 6.89 5.15 -7.62
N LYS A 68 7.84 5.48 -6.74
CA LYS A 68 8.95 4.57 -6.44
C LYS A 68 8.48 3.29 -5.74
N LYS A 69 7.46 3.40 -4.91
CA LYS A 69 6.90 2.25 -4.19
C LYS A 69 5.95 1.43 -5.05
N VAL A 70 5.20 2.11 -5.90
CA VAL A 70 4.25 1.47 -6.82
C VAL A 70 4.56 2.00 -8.21
N PRO A 71 5.47 1.34 -8.95
CA PRO A 71 5.94 1.87 -10.24
C PRO A 71 4.91 1.66 -11.35
N SER A 72 3.80 2.34 -11.23
CA SER A 72 2.73 2.34 -12.22
C SER A 72 2.12 3.74 -12.24
N LYS A 73 2.30 4.44 -13.34
CA LYS A 73 1.75 5.79 -13.49
C LYS A 73 0.24 5.80 -13.37
N ASP A 74 -0.40 4.77 -13.92
CA ASP A 74 -1.87 4.67 -13.87
C ASP A 74 -2.36 4.49 -12.44
N ALA A 75 -1.69 3.63 -11.65
CA ALA A 75 -2.07 3.43 -10.25
C ALA A 75 -1.83 4.69 -9.44
N VAL A 76 -0.71 5.37 -9.65
CA VAL A 76 -0.40 6.62 -8.95
C VAL A 76 -1.42 7.69 -9.31
N TYR A 77 -1.77 7.83 -10.59
CA TYR A 77 -2.81 8.76 -11.01
C TYR A 77 -4.13 8.45 -10.31
N THR A 78 -4.54 7.19 -10.31
CA THR A 78 -5.79 6.78 -9.68
C THR A 78 -5.78 7.13 -8.18
N LEU A 79 -4.68 6.86 -7.50
CA LEU A 79 -4.58 7.15 -6.07
C LEU A 79 -4.69 8.65 -5.79
N PHE A 80 -3.91 9.47 -6.50
CA PHE A 80 -3.85 10.91 -6.23
C PHE A 80 -5.04 11.68 -6.77
N ASP A 81 -5.57 11.27 -7.92
CA ASP A 81 -6.57 12.07 -8.63
C ASP A 81 -7.99 11.53 -8.54
N GLU A 82 -8.17 10.29 -8.08
CA GLU A 82 -9.48 9.68 -7.94
C GLU A 82 -9.79 9.24 -6.51
N ILE A 83 -8.90 8.48 -5.87
CA ILE A 83 -9.17 7.92 -4.54
C ILE A 83 -9.09 8.98 -3.46
N VAL A 84 -7.98 9.70 -3.41
CA VAL A 84 -7.76 10.70 -2.35
C VAL A 84 -8.78 11.83 -2.39
N PRO A 85 -9.12 12.40 -3.56
CA PRO A 85 -10.14 13.44 -3.60
C PRO A 85 -11.53 12.99 -3.14
N ALA A 86 -11.81 11.69 -3.23
CA ALA A 86 -13.08 11.13 -2.78
C ALA A 86 -13.11 10.84 -1.28
N MET A 87 -11.95 10.90 -0.62
CA MET A 87 -11.87 10.67 0.83
C MET A 87 -12.25 11.89 1.62
N ASP A 88 -12.69 11.66 2.87
CA ASP A 88 -12.90 12.72 3.83
C ASP A 88 -11.56 13.40 4.13
N PRO A 89 -11.40 14.70 3.85
CA PRO A 89 -10.13 15.40 4.10
C PRO A 89 -9.75 15.45 5.58
N GLU A 90 -10.73 15.29 6.47
CA GLU A 90 -10.47 15.28 7.91
C GLU A 90 -9.95 13.94 8.42
N ARG A 91 -10.05 12.89 7.62
CA ARG A 91 -9.64 11.56 8.05
C ARG A 91 -8.12 11.47 8.11
N ARG A 92 -7.60 11.01 9.25
CA ARG A 92 -6.16 10.97 9.50
C ARG A 92 -5.64 9.56 9.76
N GLY A 93 -6.16 8.59 9.07
CA GLY A 93 -5.72 7.21 9.21
C GLY A 93 -6.90 6.26 9.09
N GLY A 94 -6.62 4.97 9.22
CA GLY A 94 -7.65 3.96 9.08
C GLY A 94 -8.26 3.94 7.69
N TYR A 95 -7.45 4.18 6.67
CA TYR A 95 -7.94 4.24 5.29
C TYR A 95 -8.24 2.87 4.71
N THR A 96 -7.72 1.82 5.31
CA THR A 96 -7.89 0.45 4.83
C THR A 96 -8.52 -0.42 5.89
N ARG A 97 -9.12 -1.51 5.45
CA ARG A 97 -9.77 -2.48 6.35
C ARG A 97 -9.32 -3.88 5.99
N LEU A 98 -9.03 -4.66 7.00
CA LEU A 98 -8.74 -6.08 6.85
C LEU A 98 -10.00 -6.86 7.22
N VAL A 99 -10.52 -7.62 6.27
CA VAL A 99 -11.70 -8.44 6.47
C VAL A 99 -11.33 -9.89 6.18
N ARG A 100 -11.64 -10.79 7.09
CA ARG A 100 -11.44 -12.20 6.85
C ARG A 100 -12.58 -12.75 6.02
N VAL A 101 -12.20 -13.32 4.88
CA VAL A 101 -13.17 -14.04 4.06
C VAL A 101 -13.18 -15.47 4.55
N GLY A 102 -14.38 -16.03 4.71
CA GLY A 102 -14.51 -17.40 5.17
C GLY A 102 -13.78 -18.36 4.24
N ASN A 103 -13.32 -19.46 4.81
CA ASN A 103 -12.63 -20.49 4.03
C ASN A 103 -13.65 -21.37 3.29
#